data_139976079f22cc53d82d78d6240f7c6e
#
_entry.id   139976079f22cc53d82d78d6240f7c6e
#
_cell.length_a   1.000
_cell.length_b   1.000
_cell.length_c   1.000
_cell.angle_alpha   90.00
_cell.angle_beta   90.00
_cell.angle_gamma   90.00
#
_symmetry.space_group_name_H-M   'P 1'
#
loop_
_entity.id
_entity.type
_entity.pdbx_description
1 polymer ?
#
loop_
_entity_poly.entity_id
_entity_poly.type
_entity_poly.pdbx_seq_one_letter_code
_entity_poly.pdbx_strand_id
1 'polypeptide(L)'
;MCSSDLKTKNAVEEIVRYASPVIHFRRTATRDTEIRGQKIAEGEKVVMWYNSGNRDEEVFADPYRFDVTRQPSPAQIGFGAGGPHFCLGANLARREIAVMFDEIRRRLPNLEITGEPAYLQSNFINGIKRLPARF
;
A
#
# COMPACT_ATOMS: atom_id res chain seq x y z
N MET A 1 5.07 -18.44 18.66
CA MET A 1 4.71 -17.17 18.00
C MET A 1 3.58 -16.54 18.79
N CYS A 2 3.81 -15.36 19.37
CA CYS A 2 2.81 -14.70 20.21
C CYS A 2 1.69 -14.13 19.32
N SER A 3 0.44 -14.16 19.77
CA SER A 3 -0.71 -13.67 18.98
C SER A 3 -0.60 -12.17 18.62
N SER A 4 0.21 -11.40 19.36
CA SER A 4 0.54 -10.00 19.11
C SER A 4 1.35 -9.82 17.81
N ASP A 5 2.29 -10.71 17.52
CA ASP A 5 3.16 -10.61 16.33
C ASP A 5 2.38 -10.80 15.03
N LEU A 6 1.34 -11.64 15.06
CA LEU A 6 0.49 -11.88 13.89
C LEU A 6 -0.40 -10.66 13.61
N LYS A 7 -0.93 -10.04 14.66
CA LYS A 7 -1.77 -8.82 14.53
C LYS A 7 -0.96 -7.65 13.98
N THR A 8 0.27 -7.46 14.44
CA THR A 8 1.16 -6.41 13.92
C THR A 8 1.48 -6.62 12.45
N LYS A 9 1.74 -7.87 12.01
CA LYS A 9 1.99 -8.17 10.60
C LYS A 9 0.79 -7.86 9.72
N ASN A 10 -0.40 -8.28 10.12
CA ASN A 10 -1.62 -7.99 9.35
C ASN A 10 -1.90 -6.48 9.28
N ALA A 11 -1.69 -5.76 10.39
CA ALA A 11 -1.83 -4.31 10.42
C ALA A 11 -0.86 -3.61 9.45
N VAL A 12 0.39 -4.06 9.37
CA VAL A 12 1.39 -3.51 8.43
C VAL A 12 0.95 -3.71 6.98
N GLU A 13 0.50 -4.92 6.61
CA GLU A 13 0.02 -5.19 5.25
C GLU A 13 -1.23 -4.33 4.92
N GLU A 14 -2.15 -4.19 5.86
CA GLU A 14 -3.34 -3.36 5.65
C GLU A 14 -3.00 -1.86 5.55
N ILE A 15 -2.03 -1.36 6.33
CA ILE A 15 -1.54 0.01 6.21
C ILE A 15 -1.00 0.25 4.79
N VAL A 16 -0.17 -0.65 4.28
CA VAL A 16 0.41 -0.52 2.93
C VAL A 16 -0.67 -0.62 1.85
N ARG A 17 -1.62 -1.56 1.99
CA ARG A 17 -2.75 -1.70 1.07
C ARG A 17 -3.57 -0.42 1.01
N TYR A 18 -3.99 0.07 2.17
CA TYR A 18 -4.89 1.21 2.30
C TYR A 18 -4.24 2.53 1.89
N ALA A 19 -3.00 2.76 2.31
CA ALA A 19 -2.25 3.97 1.98
C ALA A 19 -1.81 4.00 0.51
N SER A 20 -1.46 2.85 -0.08
CA SER A 20 -0.91 2.75 -1.45
C SER A 20 0.06 3.90 -1.75
N PRO A 21 1.25 3.97 -1.11
CA PRO A 21 2.12 5.14 -1.14
C PRO A 21 2.61 5.51 -2.54
N VAL A 22 2.78 4.52 -3.42
CA VAL A 22 3.05 4.70 -4.84
C VAL A 22 1.74 4.52 -5.59
N ILE A 23 1.35 5.54 -6.37
CA ILE A 23 0.06 5.57 -7.05
C ILE A 23 0.08 4.64 -8.27
N HIS A 24 1.13 4.74 -9.11
CA HIS A 24 1.23 3.94 -10.33
C HIS A 24 2.66 3.70 -10.77
N PHE A 25 2.84 2.66 -11.59
CA PHE A 25 4.02 2.47 -12.43
C PHE A 25 3.61 2.21 -13.87
N ARG A 26 4.50 2.51 -14.81
CA ARG A 26 4.33 2.29 -16.23
C ARG A 26 5.27 1.21 -16.74
N ARG A 27 4.78 0.42 -17.69
CA ARG A 27 5.56 -0.52 -18.50
C ARG A 27 5.38 -0.19 -19.97
N THR A 28 6.29 -0.67 -20.80
CA THR A 28 6.18 -0.65 -22.25
C THR A 28 6.10 -2.10 -22.72
N ALA A 29 5.12 -2.43 -23.54
CA ALA A 29 5.01 -3.75 -24.13
C ALA A 29 6.21 -4.01 -25.05
N THR A 30 6.90 -5.13 -24.86
CA THR A 30 8.06 -5.53 -25.67
C THR A 30 7.67 -6.43 -26.84
N ARG A 31 6.41 -6.76 -26.95
CA ARG A 31 5.77 -7.53 -28.03
C ARG A 31 4.27 -7.37 -27.93
N ASP A 32 3.56 -7.71 -29.00
CA ASP A 32 2.11 -7.82 -28.94
C ASP A 32 1.67 -8.79 -27.84
N THR A 33 0.70 -8.37 -27.06
CA THR A 33 0.18 -9.15 -25.93
C THR A 33 -1.31 -8.88 -25.72
N GLU A 34 -1.90 -9.57 -24.77
CA GLU A 34 -3.30 -9.38 -24.40
C GLU A 34 -3.47 -9.46 -22.88
N ILE A 35 -4.30 -8.59 -22.33
CA ILE A 35 -4.70 -8.61 -20.91
C ILE A 35 -6.23 -8.57 -20.86
N ARG A 36 -6.85 -9.62 -20.32
CA ARG A 36 -8.32 -9.77 -20.20
C ARG A 36 -9.07 -9.42 -21.51
N GLY A 37 -8.59 -9.92 -22.66
CA GLY A 37 -9.19 -9.67 -23.96
C GLY A 37 -8.82 -8.35 -24.63
N GLN A 38 -8.17 -7.43 -23.89
CA GLN A 38 -7.66 -6.17 -24.45
C GLN A 38 -6.30 -6.40 -25.13
N LYS A 39 -6.24 -6.20 -26.43
CA LYS A 39 -5.00 -6.26 -27.21
C LYS A 39 -4.12 -5.06 -26.91
N ILE A 40 -2.82 -5.32 -26.77
CA ILE A 40 -1.79 -4.32 -26.50
C ILE A 40 -0.68 -4.58 -27.52
N ALA A 41 -0.40 -3.59 -28.36
CA ALA A 41 0.65 -3.71 -29.38
C ALA A 41 2.04 -3.48 -28.76
N GLU A 42 3.06 -3.98 -29.45
CA GLU A 42 4.46 -3.68 -29.11
C GLU A 42 4.68 -2.16 -29.08
N GLY A 43 5.40 -1.69 -28.08
CA GLY A 43 5.68 -0.27 -27.86
C GLY A 43 4.61 0.49 -27.08
N GLU A 44 3.40 -0.05 -26.93
CA GLU A 44 2.36 0.60 -26.16
C GLU A 44 2.69 0.68 -24.66
N LYS A 45 2.10 1.70 -23.99
CA LYS A 45 2.30 1.98 -22.58
C LYS A 45 1.16 1.40 -21.75
N VAL A 46 1.53 0.58 -20.76
CA VAL A 46 0.61 0.00 -19.79
C VAL A 46 0.87 0.65 -18.43
N VAL A 47 -0.14 1.27 -17.87
CA VAL A 47 -0.07 1.88 -16.53
C VAL A 47 -0.78 0.98 -15.53
N MET A 48 -0.05 0.64 -14.46
CA MET A 48 -0.56 -0.16 -13.35
C MET A 48 -0.90 0.77 -12.18
N TRP A 49 -2.18 0.94 -11.90
CA TRP A 49 -2.66 1.77 -10.79
C TRP A 49 -2.72 0.95 -9.51
N TYR A 50 -1.75 1.12 -8.62
CA TYR A 50 -1.64 0.33 -7.39
C TYR A 50 -2.78 0.58 -6.41
N ASN A 51 -3.21 1.83 -6.29
CA ASN A 51 -4.36 2.17 -5.46
C ASN A 51 -5.67 1.57 -5.97
N SER A 52 -5.86 1.43 -7.29
CA SER A 52 -7.01 0.73 -7.87
C SER A 52 -6.93 -0.78 -7.58
N GLY A 53 -5.79 -1.41 -7.84
CA GLY A 53 -5.62 -2.85 -7.58
C GLY A 53 -5.72 -3.21 -6.09
N ASN A 54 -5.28 -2.32 -5.19
CA ASN A 54 -5.44 -2.51 -3.74
C ASN A 54 -6.88 -2.26 -3.25
N ARG A 55 -7.77 -1.82 -4.13
CA ARG A 55 -9.21 -1.59 -3.90
C ARG A 55 -10.11 -2.37 -4.85
N ASP A 56 -9.56 -3.37 -5.51
CA ASP A 56 -10.32 -4.24 -6.40
C ASP A 56 -11.33 -5.08 -5.59
N GLU A 57 -12.61 -4.90 -5.85
CA GLU A 57 -13.71 -5.55 -5.17
C GLU A 57 -13.81 -7.05 -5.51
N GLU A 58 -13.24 -7.47 -6.65
CA GLU A 58 -13.10 -8.90 -6.99
C GLU A 58 -12.04 -9.60 -6.11
N VAL A 59 -11.15 -8.83 -5.48
CA VAL A 59 -10.02 -9.34 -4.71
C VAL A 59 -10.19 -9.09 -3.21
N PHE A 60 -10.63 -7.90 -2.83
CA PHE A 60 -10.75 -7.47 -1.44
C PHE A 60 -12.20 -7.20 -1.07
N ALA A 61 -12.76 -7.94 -0.13
CA ALA A 61 -14.06 -7.60 0.45
C ALA A 61 -13.97 -6.25 1.20
N ASP A 62 -14.95 -5.38 1.02
CA ASP A 62 -14.99 -4.03 1.61
C ASP A 62 -13.67 -3.26 1.43
N PRO A 63 -13.18 -3.04 0.20
CA PRO A 63 -11.82 -2.56 -0.05
C PRO A 63 -11.55 -1.14 0.47
N TYR A 64 -12.59 -0.35 0.67
CA TYR A 64 -12.53 1.02 1.21
C TYR A 64 -12.54 1.06 2.74
N ARG A 65 -12.77 -0.06 3.41
CA ARG A 65 -12.66 -0.18 4.86
C ARG A 65 -11.21 -0.45 5.26
N PHE A 66 -10.69 0.35 6.18
CA PHE A 66 -9.41 0.05 6.85
C PHE A 66 -9.65 -1.00 7.94
N ASP A 67 -9.07 -2.18 7.80
CA ASP A 67 -9.31 -3.30 8.69
C ASP A 67 -8.02 -4.08 9.00
N VAL A 68 -7.42 -3.79 10.13
CA VAL A 68 -6.18 -4.44 10.60
C VAL A 68 -6.32 -5.93 10.90
N THR A 69 -7.54 -6.45 10.89
CA THR A 69 -7.81 -7.89 11.03
C THR A 69 -7.89 -8.63 9.70
N ARG A 70 -7.83 -7.88 8.59
CA ARG A 70 -7.84 -8.44 7.24
C ARG A 70 -6.73 -9.48 7.09
N GLN A 71 -7.08 -10.62 6.50
CA GLN A 71 -6.09 -11.64 6.22
C GLN A 71 -5.10 -11.16 5.15
N PRO A 72 -3.81 -11.54 5.23
CA PRO A 72 -2.80 -11.10 4.29
C PRO A 72 -2.88 -11.80 2.92
N SER A 73 -3.88 -12.64 2.70
CA SER A 73 -4.18 -13.30 1.43
C SER A 73 -5.60 -12.95 1.01
N PRO A 74 -5.79 -12.40 -0.20
CA PRO A 74 -4.77 -12.07 -1.20
C PRO A 74 -3.83 -10.93 -0.76
N ALA A 75 -2.58 -10.98 -1.23
CA ALA A 75 -1.58 -10.00 -0.86
C ALA A 75 -1.84 -8.64 -1.52
N GLN A 76 -1.62 -7.56 -0.77
CA GLN A 76 -1.63 -6.21 -1.32
C GLN A 76 -0.49 -6.02 -2.35
N ILE A 77 -0.66 -5.10 -3.28
CA ILE A 77 0.29 -4.85 -4.37
C ILE A 77 1.07 -3.54 -4.25
N GLY A 78 1.04 -2.88 -3.09
CA GLY A 78 1.78 -1.62 -2.85
C GLY A 78 3.29 -1.73 -3.02
N PHE A 79 3.83 -2.96 -2.94
CA PHE A 79 5.24 -3.26 -3.23
C PHE A 79 5.45 -3.88 -4.62
N GLY A 80 4.42 -3.95 -5.45
CA GLY A 80 4.41 -4.69 -6.71
C GLY A 80 3.92 -6.12 -6.54
N ALA A 81 3.66 -6.80 -7.66
CA ALA A 81 3.05 -8.13 -7.70
C ALA A 81 4.08 -9.24 -8.05
N GLY A 82 5.32 -9.08 -7.60
CA GLY A 82 6.40 -10.04 -7.88
C GLY A 82 7.24 -9.67 -9.11
N GLY A 83 8.14 -10.59 -9.49
CA GLY A 83 9.10 -10.38 -10.58
C GLY A 83 10.29 -9.49 -10.19
N PRO A 84 11.18 -9.17 -11.16
CA PRO A 84 12.46 -8.49 -10.89
C PRO A 84 12.30 -7.05 -10.40
N HIS A 85 11.13 -6.45 -10.56
CA HIS A 85 10.78 -5.11 -10.07
C HIS A 85 9.97 -5.10 -8.77
N PHE A 86 9.83 -6.23 -8.09
CA PHE A 86 9.31 -6.22 -6.72
C PHE A 86 10.16 -5.28 -5.86
N CYS A 87 9.52 -4.49 -5.00
CA CYS A 87 10.19 -3.47 -4.21
C CYS A 87 11.35 -4.05 -3.40
N LEU A 88 12.57 -3.61 -3.68
CA LEU A 88 13.78 -4.02 -2.96
C LEU A 88 13.69 -3.69 -1.46
N GLY A 89 13.08 -2.56 -1.13
CA GLY A 89 12.90 -2.09 0.24
C GLY A 89 11.69 -2.67 0.99
N ALA A 90 10.94 -3.61 0.39
CA ALA A 90 9.68 -4.09 0.98
C ALA A 90 9.82 -4.66 2.41
N ASN A 91 10.89 -5.39 2.69
CA ASN A 91 11.14 -5.94 4.01
C ASN A 91 11.56 -4.86 5.02
N LEU A 92 12.37 -3.90 4.58
CA LEU A 92 12.77 -2.76 5.41
C LEU A 92 11.55 -1.91 5.76
N ALA A 93 10.74 -1.53 4.76
CA ALA A 93 9.52 -0.76 4.97
C ALA A 93 8.55 -1.44 5.96
N ARG A 94 8.32 -2.75 5.83
CA ARG A 94 7.51 -3.50 6.79
C ARG A 94 8.07 -3.43 8.20
N ARG A 95 9.38 -3.54 8.33
CA ARG A 95 10.04 -3.46 9.64
C ARG A 95 9.93 -2.06 10.24
N GLU A 96 10.15 -1.03 9.44
CA GLU A 96 10.02 0.36 9.87
C GLU A 96 8.60 0.69 10.33
N ILE A 97 7.58 0.31 9.54
CA ILE A 97 6.17 0.51 9.90
C ILE A 97 5.86 -0.20 11.24
N ALA A 98 6.25 -1.47 11.38
CA ALA A 98 5.97 -2.23 12.58
C ALA A 98 6.60 -1.58 13.83
N VAL A 99 7.90 -1.24 13.77
CA VAL A 99 8.62 -0.61 14.87
C VAL A 99 8.04 0.77 15.19
N MET A 100 7.74 1.57 14.16
CA MET A 100 7.19 2.91 14.35
C MET A 100 5.85 2.88 15.08
N PHE A 101 4.92 2.01 14.65
CA PHE A 101 3.61 1.91 15.31
C PHE A 101 3.70 1.34 16.72
N ASP A 102 4.60 0.39 16.98
CA ASP A 102 4.84 -0.11 18.33
C ASP A 102 5.40 0.99 19.24
N GLU A 103 6.33 1.80 18.77
CA GLU A 103 6.89 2.91 19.53
C GLU A 103 5.88 4.05 19.75
N ILE A 104 5.08 4.39 18.75
CA ILE A 104 4.00 5.38 18.89
C ILE A 104 3.02 4.92 19.98
N ARG A 105 2.54 3.69 19.89
CA ARG A 105 1.61 3.13 20.88
C ARG A 105 2.18 3.14 22.31
N ARG A 106 3.47 2.87 22.45
CA ARG A 106 4.15 2.79 23.73
C ARG A 106 4.48 4.17 24.32
N ARG A 107 4.95 5.10 23.48
CA ARG A 107 5.46 6.40 23.92
C ARG A 107 4.43 7.51 23.89
N LEU A 108 3.46 7.42 23.02
CA LEU A 108 2.45 8.45 22.76
C LEU A 108 1.03 7.87 22.88
N PRO A 109 0.66 7.30 24.05
CA PRO A 109 -0.63 6.63 24.21
C PRO A 109 -1.84 7.58 24.05
N ASN A 110 -1.60 8.89 24.21
CA ASN A 110 -2.62 9.93 24.11
C ASN A 110 -2.53 10.70 22.77
N LEU A 111 -1.81 10.17 21.77
CA LEU A 111 -1.69 10.82 20.47
C LEU A 111 -3.07 11.03 19.84
N GLU A 112 -3.36 12.26 19.51
CA GLU A 112 -4.63 12.69 18.90
C GLU A 112 -4.38 13.55 17.68
N ILE A 113 -5.05 13.25 16.57
CA ILE A 113 -5.03 14.08 15.37
C ILE A 113 -5.94 15.28 15.60
N THR A 114 -5.39 16.50 15.47
CA THR A 114 -6.05 17.74 15.84
C THR A 114 -6.48 18.59 14.64
N GLY A 115 -6.26 18.12 13.42
CA GLY A 115 -6.66 18.86 12.23
C GLY A 115 -6.52 18.03 10.96
N GLU A 116 -7.02 18.59 9.86
CA GLU A 116 -7.01 17.93 8.56
C GLU A 116 -5.58 17.73 8.03
N PRO A 117 -5.30 16.57 7.42
CA PRO A 117 -4.02 16.34 6.77
C PRO A 117 -3.86 17.21 5.51
N ALA A 118 -2.67 17.76 5.31
CA ALA A 118 -2.29 18.37 4.04
C ALA A 118 -1.51 17.33 3.22
N TYR A 119 -2.00 17.05 2.01
CA TYR A 119 -1.40 16.07 1.12
C TYR A 119 -0.38 16.68 0.16
N LEU A 120 0.52 15.83 -0.34
CA LEU A 120 1.38 16.18 -1.47
C LEU A 120 0.53 16.31 -2.74
N GLN A 121 0.78 17.35 -3.52
CA GLN A 121 0.26 17.46 -4.88
C GLN A 121 1.18 16.67 -5.82
N SER A 122 0.91 15.39 -5.95
CA SER A 122 1.70 14.48 -6.78
C SER A 122 0.78 13.45 -7.43
N ASN A 123 1.02 13.16 -8.70
CA ASN A 123 0.37 12.06 -9.40
C ASN A 123 1.10 10.73 -9.23
N PHE A 124 2.26 10.73 -8.56
CA PHE A 124 3.11 9.55 -8.39
C PHE A 124 3.17 9.05 -6.94
N ILE A 125 3.25 9.97 -5.97
CA ILE A 125 3.35 9.64 -4.55
C ILE A 125 2.10 10.10 -3.82
N ASN A 126 1.44 9.17 -3.14
CA ASN A 126 0.37 9.44 -2.19
C ASN A 126 0.98 9.65 -0.80
N GLY A 127 1.21 10.88 -0.42
CA GLY A 127 1.89 11.23 0.82
C GLY A 127 1.24 12.37 1.59
N ILE A 128 1.42 12.37 2.90
CA ILE A 128 1.01 13.44 3.80
C ILE A 128 2.17 14.39 3.98
N LYS A 129 1.95 15.67 3.69
CA LYS A 129 2.91 16.75 3.87
C LYS A 129 2.90 17.29 5.31
N ARG A 130 1.72 17.36 5.92
CA ARG A 130 1.51 17.84 7.29
C ARG A 130 0.31 17.14 7.90
N LEU A 131 0.46 16.71 9.15
CA LEU A 131 -0.61 16.12 9.96
C LEU A 131 -0.53 16.73 11.36
N PRO A 132 -1.42 17.67 11.71
CA PRO A 132 -1.44 18.25 13.05
C PRO A 132 -1.82 17.20 14.09
N ALA A 133 -1.06 17.14 15.18
CA ALA A 133 -1.30 16.21 16.27
C ALA A 133 -0.87 16.81 17.60
N ARG A 134 -1.43 16.30 18.70
CA ARG A 134 -0.96 16.54 20.07
C ARG A 134 -0.73 15.21 20.79
N PHE A 135 0.10 15.23 21.83
CA PHE A 135 0.46 14.07 22.64
C PHE A 135 0.86 14.49 24.05
#